data_1149fc1753b2d759b84c15c359b3e4a4
#
_entry.id   1149fc1753b2d759b84c15c359b3e4a4
#
_cell.length_a   1.000
_cell.length_b   1.000
_cell.length_c   1.000
_cell.angle_alpha   90.00
_cell.angle_beta   90.00
_cell.angle_gamma   90.00
#
_symmetry.space_group_name_H-M   'P 1'
#
loop_
_entity.id
_entity.type
_entity.pdbx_description
1 polymer ?
#
loop_
_entity_poly.entity_id
_entity_poly.type
_entity_poly.pdbx_seq_one_letter_code
_entity_poly.pdbx_strand_id
1 'polypeptide(L)'
;MVTTYTWDLFKDPFFIGFNRELDRLTKVHSHASNSTYPPYNVIKTDDEDTFLIEVAVAGFAKEDLEITVKDSTLTVKGEIKDTTEDAKFVHKGIATRKFTREFALGEYIEVTGAKVENGMLTINLERVVPEEEKPKTIKIK
;
A
#
# COMPACT_ATOMS: atom_id res chain seq x y z
N MET A 1 -22.99 11.65 20.99
CA MET A 1 -22.88 11.51 19.52
C MET A 1 -21.46 11.83 19.03
N VAL A 2 -20.46 11.15 19.57
CA VAL A 2 -19.02 11.44 19.28
C VAL A 2 -18.22 10.17 19.02
N THR A 3 -18.85 9.07 18.67
CA THR A 3 -18.16 7.77 18.71
C THR A 3 -17.90 7.13 17.35
N THR A 4 -18.24 7.79 16.24
CA THR A 4 -18.15 7.15 14.92
C THR A 4 -16.84 7.42 14.18
N TYR A 5 -16.09 8.45 14.58
CA TYR A 5 -14.90 8.86 13.81
C TYR A 5 -13.61 8.13 14.17
N THR A 6 -13.50 7.58 15.37
CA THR A 6 -12.26 6.89 15.80
C THR A 6 -12.12 5.48 15.24
N TRP A 7 -13.23 4.82 14.91
CA TRP A 7 -13.21 3.47 14.34
C TRP A 7 -12.93 3.45 12.84
N ASP A 8 -13.28 4.51 12.12
CA ASP A 8 -13.05 4.60 10.69
C ASP A 8 -11.59 4.90 10.34
N LEU A 9 -10.84 5.56 11.23
CA LEU A 9 -9.42 5.80 11.05
C LEU A 9 -8.61 4.49 10.97
N PHE A 10 -9.01 3.47 11.73
CA PHE A 10 -8.36 2.15 11.70
C PHE A 10 -8.77 1.29 10.49
N LYS A 11 -9.81 1.69 9.79
CA LYS A 11 -10.25 1.07 8.54
C LYS A 11 -9.68 1.73 7.30
N ASP A 12 -8.96 2.84 7.47
CA ASP A 12 -8.31 3.51 6.36
C ASP A 12 -7.23 2.58 5.78
N PRO A 13 -7.36 2.14 4.51
CA PRO A 13 -6.39 1.26 3.87
C PRO A 13 -5.00 1.87 3.76
N PHE A 14 -4.86 3.17 4.04
CA PHE A 14 -3.59 3.87 4.10
C PHE A 14 -2.68 3.35 5.24
N PHE A 15 -3.27 2.81 6.31
CA PHE A 15 -2.57 2.34 7.50
C PHE A 15 -2.55 0.81 7.58
N ILE A 16 -1.57 0.20 6.94
CA ILE A 16 -1.43 -1.26 6.90
C ILE A 16 -0.68 -1.74 8.14
N GLY A 17 -1.34 -2.56 8.96
CA GLY A 17 -0.73 -3.19 10.14
C GLY A 17 -0.55 -2.27 11.36
N PHE A 18 -1.14 -1.08 11.35
CA PHE A 18 -1.09 -0.15 12.48
C PHE A 18 -2.06 -0.55 13.59
N ASN A 19 -1.52 -0.95 14.73
CA ASN A 19 -2.31 -1.23 15.93
C ASN A 19 -2.12 -0.24 17.08
N ARG A 20 -1.08 0.62 17.08
CA ARG A 20 -0.70 1.34 18.31
C ARG A 20 -0.09 2.74 18.18
N GLU A 21 0.20 3.30 17.03
CA GLU A 21 0.95 4.58 16.96
C GLU A 21 0.17 5.70 16.29
N LEU A 22 -0.65 6.40 17.09
CA LEU A 22 -1.43 7.56 16.63
C LEU A 22 -0.57 8.76 16.21
N ASP A 23 0.61 8.94 16.79
CA ASP A 23 1.45 10.12 16.52
C ASP A 23 2.13 10.12 15.14
N ARG A 24 2.34 8.93 14.56
CA ARG A 24 2.81 8.82 13.18
C ARG A 24 1.68 9.08 12.16
N LEU A 25 0.45 8.81 12.55
CA LEU A 25 -0.73 8.96 11.69
C LEU A 25 -0.94 10.41 11.21
N THR A 26 -0.71 11.36 12.08
CA THR A 26 -0.89 12.79 11.74
C THR A 26 0.16 13.31 10.75
N LYS A 27 1.38 12.77 10.79
CA LYS A 27 2.45 13.20 9.87
C LYS A 27 2.30 12.63 8.46
N VAL A 28 1.76 11.42 8.35
CA VAL A 28 1.57 10.76 7.04
C VAL A 28 0.32 11.28 6.33
N HIS A 29 -0.70 11.67 7.09
CA HIS A 29 -1.95 12.23 6.53
C HIS A 29 -1.75 13.57 5.80
N SER A 30 -0.72 14.34 6.18
CA SER A 30 -0.41 15.63 5.54
C SER A 30 0.21 15.51 4.15
N HIS A 31 0.67 14.32 3.77
CA HIS A 31 1.31 14.05 2.49
C HIS A 31 0.47 13.17 1.54
N ALA A 32 -0.70 12.73 1.99
CA ALA A 32 -1.63 12.03 1.14
C ALA A 32 -2.16 12.97 0.05
N SER A 33 -1.59 12.88 -1.14
CA SER A 33 -2.18 13.56 -2.28
C SER A 33 -3.61 13.06 -2.45
N ASN A 34 -4.56 13.96 -2.59
CA ASN A 34 -5.97 13.67 -2.84
C ASN A 34 -6.24 12.95 -4.18
N SER A 35 -5.21 12.37 -4.77
CA SER A 35 -5.33 11.62 -6.01
C SER A 35 -5.94 10.24 -5.74
N THR A 36 -7.10 10.00 -6.31
CA THR A 36 -7.74 8.67 -6.31
C THR A 36 -7.13 7.70 -7.32
N TYR A 37 -6.15 8.14 -8.09
CA TYR A 37 -5.49 7.36 -9.14
C TYR A 37 -4.08 6.91 -8.71
N PRO A 38 -3.70 5.67 -8.98
CA PRO A 38 -4.53 4.58 -9.46
C PRO A 38 -5.39 3.98 -8.35
N PRO A 39 -6.55 3.35 -8.68
CA PRO A 39 -7.36 2.63 -7.70
C PRO A 39 -6.57 1.47 -7.12
N TYR A 40 -6.82 1.17 -5.85
CA TYR A 40 -6.15 0.09 -5.15
C TYR A 40 -7.08 -0.56 -4.10
N ASN A 41 -6.75 -1.78 -3.74
CA ASN A 41 -7.34 -2.51 -2.63
C ASN A 41 -6.27 -2.87 -1.61
N VAL A 42 -6.63 -2.89 -0.35
CA VAL A 42 -5.84 -3.51 0.71
C VAL A 42 -6.65 -4.66 1.29
N ILE A 43 -6.09 -5.85 1.24
CA ILE A 43 -6.75 -7.08 1.63
C ILE A 43 -6.01 -7.66 2.83
N LYS A 44 -6.74 -7.96 3.89
CA LYS A 44 -6.25 -8.82 4.96
C LYS A 44 -6.60 -10.25 4.58
N THR A 45 -5.63 -11.13 4.55
CA THR A 45 -5.85 -12.55 4.25
C THR A 45 -6.39 -13.28 5.48
N ASP A 46 -6.78 -14.56 5.31
CA ASP A 46 -7.22 -15.40 6.42
C ASP A 46 -6.09 -15.67 7.44
N ASP A 47 -4.84 -15.54 7.01
CA ASP A 47 -3.68 -15.50 7.90
C ASP A 47 -3.59 -14.11 8.55
N GLU A 48 -3.60 -14.07 9.88
CA GLU A 48 -3.66 -12.81 10.65
C GLU A 48 -2.48 -11.87 10.38
N ASP A 49 -1.36 -12.41 9.94
CA ASP A 49 -0.11 -11.67 9.75
C ASP A 49 0.18 -11.34 8.27
N THR A 50 -0.73 -11.65 7.35
CA THR A 50 -0.52 -11.47 5.92
C THR A 50 -1.52 -10.48 5.31
N PHE A 51 -0.99 -9.59 4.47
CA PHE A 51 -1.77 -8.58 3.76
C PHE A 51 -1.40 -8.57 2.27
N LEU A 52 -2.33 -8.12 1.44
CA LEU A 52 -2.12 -7.88 0.02
C LEU A 52 -2.51 -6.45 -0.33
N ILE A 53 -1.70 -5.81 -1.15
CA ILE A 53 -2.10 -4.57 -1.83
C ILE A 53 -2.26 -4.90 -3.30
N GLU A 54 -3.41 -4.55 -3.86
CA GLU A 54 -3.67 -4.66 -5.29
C GLU A 54 -3.81 -3.25 -5.88
N VAL A 55 -3.02 -2.95 -6.88
CA VAL A 55 -3.05 -1.66 -7.59
C VAL A 55 -3.42 -1.89 -9.04
N ALA A 56 -4.42 -1.18 -9.52
CA ALA A 56 -4.83 -1.25 -10.93
C ALA A 56 -3.81 -0.49 -11.81
N VAL A 57 -3.00 -1.25 -12.55
CA VAL A 57 -1.89 -0.74 -13.37
C VAL A 57 -2.03 -1.15 -14.83
N ALA A 58 -3.27 -1.25 -15.32
CA ALA A 58 -3.52 -1.55 -16.72
C ALA A 58 -2.82 -0.54 -17.63
N GLY A 59 -2.08 -1.04 -18.61
CA GLY A 59 -1.29 -0.22 -19.54
C GLY A 59 0.15 0.04 -19.10
N PHE A 60 0.53 -0.30 -17.88
CA PHE A 60 1.92 -0.24 -17.40
C PHE A 60 2.62 -1.58 -17.63
N ALA A 61 3.81 -1.54 -18.20
CA ALA A 61 4.71 -2.67 -18.19
C ALA A 61 5.41 -2.79 -16.83
N LYS A 62 6.00 -3.93 -16.55
CA LYS A 62 6.77 -4.15 -15.32
C LYS A 62 7.90 -3.12 -15.16
N GLU A 63 8.52 -2.76 -16.26
CA GLU A 63 9.63 -1.81 -16.34
C GLU A 63 9.22 -0.35 -16.07
N ASP A 64 7.92 -0.06 -16.17
CA ASP A 64 7.35 1.26 -15.90
C ASP A 64 6.99 1.46 -14.43
N LEU A 65 7.15 0.40 -13.61
CA LEU A 65 6.76 0.38 -12.20
C LEU A 65 7.98 0.25 -11.30
N GLU A 66 7.98 1.02 -10.23
CA GLU A 66 8.99 0.97 -9.18
C GLU A 66 8.33 0.84 -7.81
N ILE A 67 8.84 -0.07 -7.00
CA ILE A 67 8.39 -0.28 -5.63
C ILE A 67 9.57 -0.08 -4.70
N THR A 68 9.43 0.79 -3.72
CA THR A 68 10.46 1.05 -2.71
C THR A 68 9.88 1.04 -1.31
N VAL A 69 10.66 0.60 -0.34
CA VAL A 69 10.32 0.67 1.08
C VAL A 69 11.41 1.45 1.80
N LYS A 70 11.02 2.51 2.48
CA LYS A 70 11.92 3.33 3.28
C LYS A 70 11.16 3.89 4.49
N ASP A 71 11.79 3.83 5.65
CA ASP A 71 11.25 4.42 6.89
C ASP A 71 9.78 4.04 7.17
N SER A 72 9.45 2.76 7.03
CA SER A 72 8.10 2.22 7.17
C SER A 72 7.09 2.81 6.18
N THR A 73 7.56 3.28 5.04
CA THR A 73 6.72 3.75 3.94
C THR A 73 6.99 2.92 2.70
N LEU A 74 5.93 2.31 2.18
CA LEU A 74 5.92 1.63 0.89
C LEU A 74 5.52 2.65 -0.17
N THR A 75 6.37 2.87 -1.14
CA THR A 75 6.11 3.78 -2.26
C THR A 75 6.00 2.99 -3.56
N VAL A 76 4.91 3.16 -4.27
CA VAL A 76 4.66 2.61 -5.61
C VAL A 76 4.64 3.75 -6.60
N LYS A 77 5.52 3.70 -7.59
CA LYS A 77 5.58 4.68 -8.68
C LYS A 77 5.32 3.99 -10.01
N GLY A 78 4.61 4.68 -10.87
CA GLY A 78 4.40 4.28 -12.26
C GLY A 78 4.64 5.45 -13.21
N GLU A 79 5.44 5.23 -14.23
CA GLU A 79 5.71 6.20 -15.28
C GLU A 79 5.97 5.49 -16.61
N ILE A 80 5.10 5.74 -17.58
CA ILE A 80 5.29 5.23 -18.93
C ILE A 80 6.16 6.22 -19.70
N LYS A 81 7.29 5.74 -20.20
CA LYS A 81 8.27 6.55 -20.94
C LYS A 81 7.88 6.78 -22.40
N ASP A 82 7.14 5.83 -22.96
CA ASP A 82 6.65 5.93 -24.34
C ASP A 82 5.21 6.42 -24.35
N THR A 83 5.03 7.69 -24.57
CA THR A 83 3.70 8.28 -24.77
C THR A 83 3.34 8.22 -26.24
N THR A 84 2.16 7.68 -26.53
CA THR A 84 1.51 7.86 -27.83
C THR A 84 0.93 9.28 -27.93
N GLU A 85 1.80 10.29 -27.74
CA GLU A 85 1.39 11.70 -27.75
C GLU A 85 0.82 12.11 -29.13
N ASP A 86 1.25 11.44 -30.18
CA ASP A 86 0.80 11.69 -31.55
C ASP A 86 -0.45 10.92 -31.96
N ALA A 87 -1.01 10.09 -31.09
CA ALA A 87 -2.22 9.36 -31.42
C ALA A 87 -3.45 10.26 -31.45
N LYS A 88 -4.17 10.25 -32.56
CA LYS A 88 -5.44 10.96 -32.68
C LYS A 88 -6.58 10.12 -32.13
N PHE A 89 -6.95 10.39 -30.86
CA PHE A 89 -8.07 9.70 -30.26
C PHE A 89 -9.41 10.23 -30.74
N VAL A 90 -10.30 9.35 -31.18
CA VAL A 90 -11.72 9.68 -31.40
C VAL A 90 -12.41 9.82 -30.04
N HIS A 91 -12.03 8.97 -29.07
CA HIS A 91 -12.44 9.04 -27.68
C HIS A 91 -11.30 8.55 -26.79
N LYS A 92 -10.96 9.31 -25.76
CA LYS A 92 -9.94 8.94 -24.79
C LYS A 92 -10.60 8.77 -23.41
N GLY A 93 -10.93 7.53 -23.06
CA GLY A 93 -11.52 7.18 -21.76
C GLY A 93 -10.51 6.61 -20.77
N ILE A 94 -9.39 6.08 -21.26
CA ILE A 94 -8.31 5.53 -20.42
C ILE A 94 -7.15 6.52 -20.43
N ALA A 95 -6.86 7.08 -19.26
CA ALA A 95 -5.72 7.96 -19.07
C ALA A 95 -4.67 7.26 -18.20
N THR A 96 -3.65 6.71 -18.84
CA THR A 96 -2.48 6.18 -18.13
C THR A 96 -1.61 7.37 -17.73
N ARG A 97 -1.57 7.65 -16.44
CA ARG A 97 -0.87 8.81 -15.88
C ARG A 97 0.26 8.39 -14.99
N LYS A 98 1.33 9.16 -14.98
CA LYS A 98 2.36 9.06 -13.95
C LYS A 98 1.72 9.17 -12.56
N PHE A 99 2.09 8.27 -11.67
CA PHE A 99 1.58 8.28 -10.30
C PHE A 99 2.64 7.95 -9.28
N THR A 100 2.39 8.38 -8.08
CA THR A 100 3.11 7.95 -6.87
C THR A 100 2.09 7.65 -5.80
N ARG A 101 2.10 6.43 -5.26
CA ARG A 101 1.29 6.01 -4.14
C ARG A 101 2.18 5.65 -2.96
N GLU A 102 1.79 6.11 -1.79
CA GLU A 102 2.50 5.82 -0.54
C GLU A 102 1.58 5.13 0.43
N PHE A 103 2.08 4.09 1.07
CA PHE A 103 1.39 3.34 2.10
C PHE A 103 2.24 3.33 3.36
N ALA A 104 1.67 3.77 4.47
CA ALA A 104 2.34 3.65 5.76
C ALA A 104 2.26 2.20 6.24
N LEU A 105 3.40 1.61 6.53
CA LEU A 105 3.50 0.26 7.07
C LEU A 105 3.57 0.30 8.58
N GLY A 106 2.85 -0.60 9.24
CA GLY A 106 2.95 -0.83 10.67
C GLY A 106 4.30 -1.42 11.05
N GLU A 107 4.54 -1.47 12.34
CA GLU A 107 5.74 -2.08 12.90
C GLU A 107 5.81 -3.56 12.51
N TYR A 108 6.98 -4.02 12.10
CA TYR A 108 7.27 -5.39 11.65
C TYR A 108 6.59 -5.82 10.35
N ILE A 109 5.96 -4.91 9.61
CA ILE A 109 5.43 -5.21 8.29
C ILE A 109 6.56 -5.18 7.24
N GLU A 110 6.73 -6.30 6.57
CA GLU A 110 7.72 -6.47 5.51
C GLU A 110 7.05 -6.79 4.17
N VAL A 111 7.63 -6.31 3.09
CA VAL A 111 7.22 -6.67 1.73
C VAL A 111 7.93 -7.97 1.36
N THR A 112 7.16 -9.02 1.14
CA THR A 112 7.70 -10.36 0.82
C THR A 112 7.78 -10.62 -0.68
N GLY A 113 7.05 -9.87 -1.49
CA GLY A 113 7.11 -9.99 -2.94
C GLY A 113 6.11 -9.08 -3.65
N ALA A 114 6.28 -8.96 -4.95
CA ALA A 114 5.35 -8.24 -5.81
C ALA A 114 5.31 -8.88 -7.20
N LYS A 115 4.14 -8.84 -7.84
CA LYS A 115 3.96 -9.30 -9.21
C LYS A 115 2.98 -8.42 -9.97
N VAL A 116 3.17 -8.35 -11.27
CA VAL A 116 2.20 -7.74 -12.21
C VAL A 116 1.60 -8.85 -13.05
N GLU A 117 0.28 -8.95 -13.01
CA GLU A 117 -0.47 -9.94 -13.78
C GLU A 117 -1.87 -9.40 -14.08
N ASN A 118 -2.34 -9.61 -15.30
CA ASN A 118 -3.68 -9.18 -15.74
C ASN A 118 -3.99 -7.68 -15.48
N GLY A 119 -3.00 -6.81 -15.63
CA GLY A 119 -3.17 -5.37 -15.37
C GLY A 119 -3.24 -4.98 -13.89
N MET A 120 -2.91 -5.91 -12.99
CA MET A 120 -2.89 -5.68 -11.55
C MET A 120 -1.49 -5.87 -11.00
N LEU A 121 -1.03 -4.91 -10.21
CA LEU A 121 0.14 -5.07 -9.36
C LEU A 121 -0.32 -5.61 -8.01
N THR A 122 0.14 -6.78 -7.65
CA THR A 122 -0.11 -7.38 -6.34
C THR A 122 1.16 -7.34 -5.51
N ILE A 123 1.09 -6.76 -4.34
CA ILE A 123 2.21 -6.65 -3.37
C ILE A 123 1.85 -7.48 -2.14
N ASN A 124 2.71 -8.41 -1.79
CA ASN A 124 2.54 -9.25 -0.60
C ASN A 124 3.27 -8.64 0.58
N LEU A 125 2.60 -8.59 1.70
CA LEU A 125 3.10 -8.05 2.95
C LEU A 125 2.88 -9.06 4.07
N GLU A 126 3.85 -9.16 4.97
CA GLU A 126 3.80 -10.05 6.12
C GLU A 126 4.29 -9.32 7.36
N ARG A 127 3.63 -9.59 8.48
CA ARG A 127 4.09 -9.13 9.78
C ARG A 127 5.08 -10.14 10.36
N VAL A 128 6.32 -9.73 10.50
CA VAL A 128 7.42 -10.55 11.02
C VAL A 128 7.91 -9.98 12.33
N VAL A 129 7.41 -10.50 13.45
CA VAL A 129 7.85 -10.09 14.79
C VAL A 129 9.15 -10.82 15.12
N PRO A 130 10.25 -10.12 15.47
CA PRO A 130 11.48 -10.75 15.92
C PRO A 130 11.26 -11.66 17.12
N GLU A 131 11.96 -12.80 17.18
CA GLU A 131 11.85 -13.76 18.30
C GLU A 131 12.14 -13.11 19.67
N GLU A 132 12.99 -12.10 19.69
CA GLU A 132 13.37 -11.35 20.91
C GLU A 132 12.20 -10.55 21.49
N GLU A 133 11.22 -10.18 20.65
CA GLU A 133 10.06 -9.36 21.03
C GLU A 133 8.77 -10.17 21.16
N LYS A 134 8.81 -11.48 20.90
CA LYS A 134 7.69 -12.36 21.11
C LYS A 134 7.44 -12.60 22.61
N PRO A 135 6.17 -12.73 23.01
CA PRO A 135 5.84 -13.08 24.38
C PRO A 135 6.54 -14.36 24.83
N LYS A 136 7.21 -14.32 25.97
CA LYS A 136 7.86 -15.49 26.57
C LYS A 136 7.02 -16.03 27.72
N THR A 137 6.75 -17.32 27.69
CA THR A 137 6.09 -17.99 28.81
C THR A 137 7.09 -18.22 29.94
N ILE A 138 6.82 -17.66 31.10
CA ILE A 138 7.63 -17.85 32.30
C ILE A 138 7.01 -18.99 33.14
N LYS A 139 7.80 -20.02 33.41
CA LYS A 139 7.36 -21.10 34.31
C LYS A 139 7.36 -20.59 35.75
N ILE A 140 6.22 -20.71 36.41
CA ILE A 140 6.09 -20.43 37.81
C ILE A 140 6.59 -21.66 38.58
N LYS A 141 7.54 -21.43 39.46
CA LYS A 141 8.05 -22.47 40.35
C LYS A 141 7.20 -22.57 41.62
#